data_010678d89f4bc812b1f41d76b40e1a14
#
_entry.id   010678d89f4bc812b1f41d76b40e1a14
#
_cell.length_a   1.000
_cell.length_b   1.000
_cell.length_c   1.000
_cell.angle_alpha   90.00
_cell.angle_beta   90.00
_cell.angle_gamma   90.00
#
_symmetry.space_group_name_H-M   'P 1'
#
loop_
_entity.id
_entity.type
_entity.pdbx_description
1 polymer ?
#
loop_
_entity_poly.entity_id
_entity_poly.type
_entity_poly.pdbx_seq_one_letter_code
_entity_poly.pdbx_strand_id
1 'polypeptide(L)'
;MDVMNVEQARIAEAAGAVAIMALERILADIRRDGGVARMSDPAMILEIKNAVTIPVMAKARIGHFVEAQILEACEVDYIDESEVLTMADEVHHIDKTSFSVPFVCGCRDLGEALRRVAEGAAMLRTKGEAGTGNVVEAVRHARAVRGGIRSLGGMSRDELYVAAKEMRAPYELVRDVAESGRLPVVNFAAGGVATPADAALMMQLGMDGVFVGSGIFKSSDPEARARAIVRAVTHYNDPRVLMEVSTGLGPAMVGISDIKGDPVNFRDREGGEYVYEGKVPPKRNVHGHTETQVYGSSWAN
;
A
#
# COMPACT_ATOMS: atom_id res chain seq x y z
N MET A 1 -0.84 -9.48 7.91
CA MET A 1 -1.38 -10.30 6.80
C MET A 1 -2.81 -9.89 6.53
N ASP A 2 -3.24 -9.87 5.25
CA ASP A 2 -4.63 -9.54 4.89
C ASP A 2 -5.51 -10.79 5.03
N VAL A 3 -6.63 -10.68 5.74
CA VAL A 3 -7.51 -11.80 6.10
C VAL A 3 -8.98 -11.45 5.85
N MET A 4 -9.80 -12.45 5.49
CA MET A 4 -11.23 -12.26 5.17
C MET A 4 -12.18 -12.82 6.25
N ASN A 5 -11.68 -13.58 7.21
CA ASN A 5 -12.49 -14.22 8.24
C ASN A 5 -11.63 -14.65 9.44
N VAL A 6 -12.28 -15.11 10.48
CA VAL A 6 -11.66 -15.55 11.74
C VAL A 6 -10.67 -16.71 11.53
N GLU A 7 -10.97 -17.67 10.65
CA GLU A 7 -10.08 -18.79 10.38
C GLU A 7 -8.73 -18.32 9.83
N GLN A 8 -8.76 -17.45 8.80
CA GLN A 8 -7.55 -16.84 8.23
C GLN A 8 -6.80 -15.98 9.24
N ALA A 9 -7.52 -15.25 10.10
CA ALA A 9 -6.92 -14.44 11.16
C ALA A 9 -6.12 -15.31 12.14
N ARG A 10 -6.68 -16.44 12.56
CA ARG A 10 -6.01 -17.41 13.44
C ARG A 10 -4.81 -18.06 12.76
N ILE A 11 -4.90 -18.40 11.48
CA ILE A 11 -3.75 -18.89 10.70
C ILE A 11 -2.63 -17.85 10.68
N ALA A 12 -2.96 -16.58 10.43
CA ALA A 12 -1.99 -15.50 10.41
C ALA A 12 -1.30 -15.31 11.77
N GLU A 13 -2.08 -15.27 12.87
CA GLU A 13 -1.55 -15.13 14.23
C GLU A 13 -0.69 -16.34 14.61
N ALA A 14 -1.15 -17.56 14.34
CA ALA A 14 -0.40 -18.79 14.61
C ALA A 14 0.90 -18.91 13.79
N ALA A 15 0.95 -18.29 12.62
CA ALA A 15 2.15 -18.19 11.80
C ALA A 15 3.16 -17.17 12.32
N GLY A 16 2.77 -16.29 13.27
CA GLY A 16 3.62 -15.24 13.82
C GLY A 16 3.50 -13.89 13.09
N ALA A 17 2.36 -13.62 12.44
CA ALA A 17 2.08 -12.29 11.92
C ALA A 17 2.06 -11.26 13.06
N VAL A 18 2.64 -10.09 12.83
CA VAL A 18 2.68 -9.00 13.83
C VAL A 18 1.39 -8.19 13.88
N ALA A 19 0.59 -8.26 12.82
CA ALA A 19 -0.71 -7.61 12.69
C ALA A 19 -1.50 -8.26 11.55
N ILE A 20 -2.81 -8.06 11.53
CA ILE A 20 -3.68 -8.45 10.43
C ILE A 20 -4.43 -7.25 9.87
N MET A 21 -4.82 -7.36 8.59
CA MET A 21 -5.66 -6.43 7.89
C MET A 21 -6.98 -7.11 7.56
N ALA A 22 -8.07 -6.67 8.18
CA ALA A 22 -9.39 -7.20 7.92
C ALA A 22 -9.93 -6.68 6.57
N LEU A 23 -10.28 -7.60 5.67
CA LEU A 23 -10.81 -7.33 4.34
C LEU A 23 -12.03 -8.20 4.07
N GLU A 24 -13.10 -7.62 3.56
CA GLU A 24 -14.27 -8.40 3.10
C GLU A 24 -13.96 -9.18 1.82
N ARG A 25 -13.11 -8.63 0.95
CA ARG A 25 -12.69 -9.25 -0.31
C ARG A 25 -11.18 -9.18 -0.45
N ILE A 26 -10.55 -10.32 -0.74
CA ILE A 26 -9.10 -10.35 -0.98
C ILE A 26 -8.76 -9.57 -2.27
N LEU A 27 -7.60 -8.94 -2.29
CA LEU A 27 -7.22 -7.98 -3.34
C LEU A 27 -7.23 -8.58 -4.75
N ALA A 28 -6.89 -9.87 -4.89
CA ALA A 28 -6.99 -10.59 -6.16
C ALA A 28 -8.44 -10.65 -6.68
N ASP A 29 -9.42 -10.82 -5.80
CA ASP A 29 -10.83 -10.89 -6.16
C ASP A 29 -11.39 -9.49 -6.48
N ILE A 30 -10.97 -8.44 -5.75
CA ILE A 30 -11.33 -7.04 -6.09
C ILE A 30 -10.84 -6.69 -7.49
N ARG A 31 -9.61 -7.09 -7.82
CA ARG A 31 -9.02 -6.85 -9.14
C ARG A 31 -9.75 -7.60 -10.25
N ARG A 32 -10.11 -8.86 -10.01
CA ARG A 32 -10.81 -9.69 -10.99
C ARG A 32 -12.24 -9.24 -11.26
N ASP A 33 -12.98 -8.94 -10.18
CA ASP A 33 -14.43 -8.71 -10.26
C ASP A 33 -14.78 -7.25 -10.55
N GLY A 34 -13.86 -6.31 -10.29
CA GLY A 34 -14.08 -4.88 -10.49
C GLY A 34 -15.17 -4.30 -9.57
N GLY A 35 -15.81 -3.24 -10.03
CA GLY A 35 -16.86 -2.53 -9.29
C GLY A 35 -16.32 -1.60 -8.21
N VAL A 36 -17.25 -1.07 -7.39
CA VAL A 36 -16.91 -0.17 -6.28
C VAL A 36 -16.53 -1.00 -5.06
N ALA A 37 -15.24 -0.98 -4.68
CA ALA A 37 -14.75 -1.57 -3.45
C ALA A 37 -14.81 -0.53 -2.31
N ARG A 38 -15.43 -0.87 -1.20
CA ARG A 38 -15.66 -0.02 -0.02
C ARG A 38 -15.00 -0.62 1.21
N MET A 39 -15.08 0.09 2.35
CA MET A 39 -14.69 -0.47 3.63
C MET A 39 -15.48 -1.75 3.91
N SER A 40 -14.90 -2.65 4.69
CA SER A 40 -15.52 -3.91 5.11
C SER A 40 -16.62 -3.69 6.16
N ASP A 41 -17.55 -4.64 6.25
CA ASP A 41 -18.62 -4.62 7.26
C ASP A 41 -18.01 -4.53 8.69
N PRO A 42 -18.45 -3.56 9.51
CA PRO A 42 -18.01 -3.45 10.90
C PRO A 42 -18.23 -4.73 11.73
N ALA A 43 -19.29 -5.48 11.49
CA ALA A 43 -19.55 -6.72 12.22
C ALA A 43 -18.43 -7.75 11.96
N MET A 44 -18.01 -7.92 10.70
CA MET A 44 -16.90 -8.80 10.34
C MET A 44 -15.58 -8.34 10.95
N ILE A 45 -15.31 -7.03 10.96
CA ILE A 45 -14.08 -6.47 11.56
C ILE A 45 -14.06 -6.78 13.05
N LEU A 46 -15.17 -6.57 13.77
CA LEU A 46 -15.29 -6.85 15.19
C LEU A 46 -15.18 -8.35 15.50
N GLU A 47 -15.74 -9.22 14.66
CA GLU A 47 -15.61 -10.67 14.79
C GLU A 47 -14.13 -11.10 14.68
N ILE A 48 -13.40 -10.59 13.70
CA ILE A 48 -11.97 -10.85 13.53
C ILE A 48 -11.19 -10.30 14.72
N LYS A 49 -11.46 -9.07 15.14
CA LYS A 49 -10.78 -8.41 16.26
C LYS A 49 -10.93 -9.21 17.57
N ASN A 50 -12.11 -9.75 17.82
CA ASN A 50 -12.38 -10.56 19.01
C ASN A 50 -11.72 -11.96 18.96
N ALA A 51 -11.27 -12.41 17.81
CA ALA A 51 -10.74 -13.76 17.62
C ALA A 51 -9.22 -13.87 17.73
N VAL A 52 -8.50 -12.73 17.75
CA VAL A 52 -7.03 -12.66 17.79
C VAL A 52 -6.55 -11.69 18.87
N THR A 53 -5.27 -11.79 19.22
CA THR A 53 -4.63 -10.92 20.21
C THR A 53 -3.66 -9.89 19.60
N ILE A 54 -3.32 -10.06 18.33
CA ILE A 54 -2.46 -9.16 17.57
C ILE A 54 -3.26 -7.98 17.00
N PRO A 55 -2.62 -6.83 16.73
CA PRO A 55 -3.29 -5.65 16.17
C PRO A 55 -4.08 -5.94 14.89
N VAL A 56 -5.25 -5.31 14.79
CA VAL A 56 -6.16 -5.41 13.64
C VAL A 56 -6.26 -4.07 12.93
N MET A 57 -5.97 -4.07 11.65
CA MET A 57 -6.11 -2.95 10.75
C MET A 57 -7.34 -3.11 9.86
N ALA A 58 -7.92 -2.01 9.40
CA ALA A 58 -8.98 -2.02 8.38
C ALA A 58 -8.77 -0.89 7.37
N LYS A 59 -9.40 -1.03 6.19
CA LYS A 59 -9.21 -0.08 5.08
C LYS A 59 -10.36 0.88 4.93
N ALA A 60 -10.03 2.17 4.79
CA ALA A 60 -10.93 3.23 4.34
C ALA A 60 -10.57 3.63 2.89
N ARG A 61 -11.55 4.09 2.14
CA ARG A 61 -11.34 4.69 0.81
C ARG A 61 -10.58 6.01 0.93
N ILE A 62 -9.73 6.29 -0.04
CA ILE A 62 -9.04 7.60 -0.12
C ILE A 62 -10.06 8.73 -0.05
N GLY A 63 -9.85 9.68 0.88
CA GLY A 63 -10.70 10.86 1.10
C GLY A 63 -12.01 10.58 1.85
N HIS A 64 -12.32 9.34 2.19
CA HIS A 64 -13.59 9.01 2.84
C HIS A 64 -13.49 9.07 4.37
N PHE A 65 -13.43 10.27 4.93
CA PHE A 65 -13.28 10.48 6.37
C PHE A 65 -14.40 9.86 7.23
N VAL A 66 -15.62 9.69 6.69
CA VAL A 66 -16.71 9.02 7.43
C VAL A 66 -16.47 7.51 7.57
N GLU A 67 -15.90 6.84 6.54
CA GLU A 67 -15.44 5.44 6.72
C GLU A 67 -14.38 5.35 7.82
N ALA A 68 -13.44 6.29 7.86
CA ALA A 68 -12.44 6.34 8.93
C ALA A 68 -13.07 6.55 10.32
N GLN A 69 -14.09 7.41 10.46
CA GLN A 69 -14.83 7.60 11.71
C GLN A 69 -15.53 6.31 12.17
N ILE A 70 -16.11 5.54 11.22
CA ILE A 70 -16.73 4.25 11.53
C ILE A 70 -15.67 3.25 12.01
N LEU A 71 -14.52 3.18 11.34
CA LEU A 71 -13.42 2.29 11.72
C LEU A 71 -12.80 2.66 13.06
N GLU A 72 -12.66 3.96 13.36
CA GLU A 72 -12.22 4.42 14.67
C GLU A 72 -13.22 4.02 15.77
N ALA A 73 -14.54 4.10 15.49
CA ALA A 73 -15.58 3.62 16.40
C ALA A 73 -15.59 2.09 16.58
N CYS A 74 -15.06 1.32 15.61
CA CYS A 74 -14.78 -0.11 15.78
C CYS A 74 -13.51 -0.37 16.60
N GLU A 75 -12.81 0.69 17.03
CA GLU A 75 -11.56 0.63 17.79
C GLU A 75 -10.47 -0.22 17.09
N VAL A 76 -10.36 -0.13 15.76
CA VAL A 76 -9.25 -0.77 15.05
C VAL A 76 -7.93 -0.14 15.46
N ASP A 77 -6.84 -0.92 15.42
CA ASP A 77 -5.52 -0.45 15.84
C ASP A 77 -4.85 0.48 14.82
N TYR A 78 -5.21 0.32 13.52
CA TYR A 78 -4.77 1.18 12.42
C TYR A 78 -5.84 1.27 11.34
N ILE A 79 -5.90 2.43 10.67
CA ILE A 79 -6.70 2.62 9.45
C ILE A 79 -5.77 2.74 8.25
N ASP A 80 -5.93 1.89 7.24
CA ASP A 80 -5.23 2.00 5.97
C ASP A 80 -6.10 2.81 4.98
N GLU A 81 -5.74 4.06 4.73
CA GLU A 81 -6.32 4.87 3.66
C GLU A 81 -5.77 4.36 2.33
N SER A 82 -6.60 3.61 1.59
CA SER A 82 -6.09 2.65 0.62
C SER A 82 -6.61 2.85 -0.80
N GLU A 83 -5.66 2.90 -1.76
CA GLU A 83 -5.90 2.91 -3.21
C GLU A 83 -6.49 1.60 -3.73
N VAL A 84 -6.41 0.50 -2.99
CA VAL A 84 -7.01 -0.78 -3.41
C VAL A 84 -8.53 -0.76 -3.33
N LEU A 85 -9.10 0.13 -2.49
CA LEU A 85 -10.51 0.47 -2.53
C LEU A 85 -10.77 1.55 -3.58
N THR A 86 -12.01 1.70 -3.99
CA THR A 86 -12.39 2.76 -4.93
C THR A 86 -12.33 4.11 -4.20
N MET A 87 -11.51 5.05 -4.69
CA MET A 87 -11.39 6.36 -4.04
C MET A 87 -12.75 7.08 -3.95
N ALA A 88 -12.94 7.83 -2.89
CA ALA A 88 -14.13 8.66 -2.67
C ALA A 88 -13.87 10.13 -3.05
N ASP A 89 -12.61 10.56 -2.99
CA ASP A 89 -12.18 11.91 -3.38
C ASP A 89 -10.94 11.80 -4.28
N GLU A 90 -10.96 12.47 -5.41
CA GLU A 90 -9.86 12.46 -6.38
C GLU A 90 -8.73 13.43 -6.00
N VAL A 91 -9.00 14.38 -5.09
CA VAL A 91 -8.09 15.48 -4.75
C VAL A 91 -7.58 15.38 -3.31
N HIS A 92 -8.47 15.07 -2.36
CA HIS A 92 -8.16 15.14 -0.95
C HIS A 92 -7.96 13.75 -0.34
N HIS A 93 -6.87 13.61 0.42
CA HIS A 93 -6.72 12.55 1.41
C HIS A 93 -7.41 12.95 2.72
N ILE A 94 -7.68 11.96 3.57
CA ILE A 94 -8.23 12.19 4.91
C ILE A 94 -7.23 13.02 5.72
N ASP A 95 -7.71 14.05 6.43
CA ASP A 95 -6.93 14.74 7.46
C ASP A 95 -6.79 13.84 8.69
N LYS A 96 -5.63 13.18 8.79
CA LYS A 96 -5.34 12.17 9.81
C LYS A 96 -5.12 12.77 11.19
N THR A 97 -4.84 14.08 11.26
CA THR A 97 -4.64 14.79 12.53
C THR A 97 -5.92 14.94 13.34
N SER A 98 -7.07 14.74 12.68
CA SER A 98 -8.40 14.76 13.31
C SER A 98 -8.78 13.44 14.01
N PHE A 99 -7.94 12.41 13.95
CA PHE A 99 -8.19 11.07 14.48
C PHE A 99 -7.19 10.69 15.57
N SER A 100 -7.62 9.86 16.51
CA SER A 100 -6.74 9.26 17.54
C SER A 100 -6.07 7.99 17.04
N VAL A 101 -6.73 7.25 16.13
CA VAL A 101 -6.19 6.03 15.53
C VAL A 101 -5.12 6.36 14.49
N PRO A 102 -3.96 5.65 14.49
CA PRO A 102 -2.91 5.88 13.51
C PRO A 102 -3.28 5.38 12.12
N PHE A 103 -2.78 6.07 11.09
CA PHE A 103 -3.04 5.76 9.69
C PHE A 103 -1.84 5.14 8.98
N VAL A 104 -2.16 4.18 8.08
CA VAL A 104 -1.25 3.63 7.07
C VAL A 104 -1.60 4.22 5.71
N CYS A 105 -0.61 4.59 4.90
CA CYS A 105 -0.81 5.09 3.54
C CYS A 105 0.16 4.44 2.56
N GLY A 106 -0.28 4.27 1.31
CA GLY A 106 0.57 3.83 0.22
C GLY A 106 1.43 4.97 -0.35
N CYS A 107 2.64 4.63 -0.83
CA CYS A 107 3.50 5.54 -1.57
C CYS A 107 4.26 4.83 -2.69
N ARG A 108 4.67 5.57 -3.72
CA ARG A 108 5.46 5.07 -4.86
C ARG A 108 6.88 5.62 -4.87
N ASP A 109 7.06 6.80 -4.31
CA ASP A 109 8.32 7.53 -4.26
C ASP A 109 8.44 8.31 -2.95
N LEU A 110 9.60 8.96 -2.74
CA LEU A 110 9.85 9.72 -1.53
C LEU A 110 8.95 10.95 -1.39
N GLY A 111 8.64 11.64 -2.49
CA GLY A 111 7.78 12.82 -2.45
C GLY A 111 6.37 12.46 -1.97
N GLU A 112 5.78 11.40 -2.51
CA GLU A 112 4.48 10.90 -2.05
C GLU A 112 4.54 10.44 -0.58
N ALA A 113 5.61 9.71 -0.19
CA ALA A 113 5.81 9.30 1.19
C ALA A 113 5.79 10.48 2.16
N LEU A 114 6.52 11.55 1.85
CA LEU A 114 6.60 12.73 2.70
C LEU A 114 5.29 13.54 2.74
N ARG A 115 4.54 13.56 1.64
CA ARG A 115 3.19 14.18 1.64
C ARG A 115 2.23 13.41 2.56
N ARG A 116 2.22 12.09 2.52
CA ARG A 116 1.40 11.26 3.42
C ARG A 116 1.80 11.45 4.89
N VAL A 117 3.10 11.52 5.18
CA VAL A 117 3.58 11.84 6.54
C VAL A 117 3.15 13.24 6.98
N ALA A 118 3.22 14.24 6.09
CA ALA A 118 2.75 15.59 6.38
C ALA A 118 1.25 15.66 6.72
N GLU A 119 0.46 14.76 6.15
CA GLU A 119 -0.98 14.62 6.44
C GLU A 119 -1.26 13.81 7.72
N GLY A 120 -0.23 13.33 8.41
CA GLY A 120 -0.36 12.60 9.67
C GLY A 120 -0.27 11.06 9.53
N ALA A 121 0.17 10.51 8.40
CA ALA A 121 0.39 9.07 8.31
C ALA A 121 1.46 8.61 9.31
N ALA A 122 1.13 7.61 10.13
CA ALA A 122 2.01 7.01 11.12
C ALA A 122 2.81 5.81 10.59
N MET A 123 2.40 5.28 9.45
CA MET A 123 3.04 4.16 8.76
C MET A 123 2.85 4.31 7.25
N LEU A 124 3.84 3.88 6.50
CA LEU A 124 3.80 3.84 5.04
C LEU A 124 3.90 2.40 4.52
N ARG A 125 3.45 2.21 3.30
CA ARG A 125 3.69 1.00 2.53
C ARG A 125 3.92 1.32 1.06
N THR A 126 4.59 0.43 0.33
CA THR A 126 4.59 0.54 -1.13
C THR A 126 3.17 0.31 -1.67
N LYS A 127 2.77 1.02 -2.70
CA LYS A 127 1.51 0.72 -3.40
C LYS A 127 1.60 -0.62 -4.12
N GLY A 128 2.67 -0.85 -4.88
CA GLY A 128 2.86 -2.07 -5.64
C GLY A 128 1.68 -2.36 -6.58
N GLU A 129 1.48 -3.62 -6.92
CA GLU A 129 0.28 -4.12 -7.60
C GLU A 129 -0.30 -5.29 -6.79
N ALA A 130 -1.09 -4.94 -5.78
CA ALA A 130 -1.67 -5.90 -4.85
C ALA A 130 -2.60 -6.89 -5.56
N GLY A 131 -2.56 -8.16 -5.13
CA GLY A 131 -3.38 -9.23 -5.70
C GLY A 131 -2.89 -9.80 -7.03
N THR A 132 -1.70 -9.43 -7.52
CA THR A 132 -1.15 -9.94 -8.80
C THR A 132 -0.21 -11.12 -8.64
N GLY A 133 0.39 -11.32 -7.45
CA GLY A 133 1.49 -12.28 -7.26
C GLY A 133 2.79 -11.89 -7.96
N ASN A 134 2.91 -10.63 -8.42
CA ASN A 134 4.10 -10.08 -9.08
C ASN A 134 4.64 -8.90 -8.27
N VAL A 135 5.85 -9.05 -7.76
CA VAL A 135 6.49 -8.11 -6.83
C VAL A 135 7.16 -6.92 -7.53
N VAL A 136 7.20 -6.89 -8.88
CA VAL A 136 8.01 -5.92 -9.64
C VAL A 136 7.69 -4.46 -9.31
N GLU A 137 6.42 -4.10 -9.17
CA GLU A 137 6.04 -2.71 -8.83
C GLU A 137 6.40 -2.36 -7.39
N ALA A 138 6.22 -3.28 -6.43
CA ALA A 138 6.66 -3.07 -5.06
C ALA A 138 8.18 -2.85 -4.97
N VAL A 139 8.96 -3.62 -5.73
CA VAL A 139 10.43 -3.43 -5.85
C VAL A 139 10.75 -2.05 -6.44
N ARG A 140 10.03 -1.63 -7.48
CA ARG A 140 10.21 -0.30 -8.11
C ARG A 140 9.98 0.81 -7.09
N HIS A 141 8.87 0.76 -6.34
CA HIS A 141 8.52 1.76 -5.33
C HIS A 141 9.50 1.76 -4.16
N ALA A 142 9.89 0.60 -3.63
CA ALA A 142 10.90 0.51 -2.59
C ALA A 142 12.22 1.14 -3.03
N ARG A 143 12.67 0.84 -4.25
CA ARG A 143 13.90 1.43 -4.82
C ARG A 143 13.77 2.93 -5.05
N ALA A 144 12.59 3.44 -5.47
CA ALA A 144 12.34 4.86 -5.66
C ALA A 144 12.43 5.62 -4.33
N VAL A 145 11.77 5.15 -3.27
CA VAL A 145 11.84 5.74 -1.94
C VAL A 145 13.29 5.72 -1.40
N ARG A 146 13.94 4.54 -1.41
CA ARG A 146 15.33 4.39 -0.92
C ARG A 146 16.34 5.19 -1.75
N GLY A 147 16.11 5.26 -3.07
CA GLY A 147 16.90 6.07 -3.97
C GLY A 147 16.76 7.56 -3.68
N GLY A 148 15.53 8.03 -3.49
CA GLY A 148 15.23 9.41 -3.09
C GLY A 148 15.90 9.79 -1.76
N ILE A 149 15.81 8.92 -0.74
CA ILE A 149 16.51 9.16 0.53
C ILE A 149 18.02 9.32 0.33
N ARG A 150 18.63 8.41 -0.44
CA ARG A 150 20.09 8.51 -0.71
C ARG A 150 20.45 9.75 -1.49
N SER A 151 19.62 10.21 -2.42
CA SER A 151 19.90 11.40 -3.22
C SER A 151 19.89 12.69 -2.40
N LEU A 152 19.18 12.75 -1.29
CA LEU A 152 19.17 13.90 -0.38
C LEU A 152 20.47 13.98 0.44
N GLY A 153 21.14 12.85 0.67
CA GLY A 153 22.38 12.81 1.44
C GLY A 153 23.49 13.60 0.74
N GLY A 154 24.03 14.59 1.43
CA GLY A 154 25.10 15.44 0.89
C GLY A 154 24.61 16.67 0.12
N MET A 155 23.31 16.89 -0.06
CA MET A 155 22.76 18.12 -0.61
C MET A 155 22.99 19.31 0.32
N SER A 156 23.35 20.47 -0.24
CA SER A 156 23.37 21.73 0.48
C SER A 156 21.95 22.20 0.82
N ARG A 157 21.85 23.17 1.71
CA ARG A 157 20.55 23.67 2.17
C ARG A 157 19.69 24.25 1.03
N ASP A 158 20.30 24.94 0.09
CA ASP A 158 19.64 25.51 -1.08
C ASP A 158 19.19 24.41 -2.06
N GLU A 159 19.97 23.35 -2.25
CA GLU A 159 19.56 22.17 -3.03
C GLU A 159 18.37 21.44 -2.37
N LEU A 160 18.33 21.35 -1.03
CA LEU A 160 17.19 20.77 -0.31
C LEU A 160 15.90 21.59 -0.50
N TYR A 161 15.96 22.92 -0.64
CA TYR A 161 14.78 23.73 -1.01
C TYR A 161 14.26 23.37 -2.40
N VAL A 162 15.18 23.14 -3.36
CA VAL A 162 14.78 22.70 -4.71
C VAL A 162 14.15 21.30 -4.66
N ALA A 163 14.79 20.36 -3.97
CA ALA A 163 14.29 19.00 -3.79
C ALA A 163 12.88 18.99 -3.16
N ALA A 164 12.66 19.78 -2.11
CA ALA A 164 11.35 19.90 -1.44
C ALA A 164 10.28 20.43 -2.41
N LYS A 165 10.61 21.43 -3.24
CA LYS A 165 9.71 21.96 -4.26
C LYS A 165 9.38 20.92 -5.34
N GLU A 166 10.38 20.18 -5.82
CA GLU A 166 10.17 19.13 -6.83
C GLU A 166 9.34 17.96 -6.28
N MET A 167 9.61 17.55 -5.04
CA MET A 167 8.85 16.51 -4.33
C MET A 167 7.47 17.00 -3.87
N ARG A 168 7.21 18.31 -3.91
CA ARG A 168 5.97 18.94 -3.37
C ARG A 168 5.75 18.53 -1.91
N ALA A 169 6.82 18.43 -1.15
CA ALA A 169 6.81 18.02 0.25
C ALA A 169 7.30 19.16 1.17
N PRO A 170 6.89 19.19 2.44
CA PRO A 170 7.39 20.16 3.39
C PRO A 170 8.91 20.11 3.52
N TYR A 171 9.54 21.28 3.47
CA TYR A 171 11.00 21.40 3.55
C TYR A 171 11.57 20.73 4.81
N GLU A 172 10.93 20.90 5.94
CA GLU A 172 11.35 20.33 7.22
C GLU A 172 11.47 18.81 7.15
N LEU A 173 10.47 18.13 6.55
CA LEU A 173 10.51 16.67 6.37
C LEU A 173 11.63 16.24 5.41
N VAL A 174 11.86 17.00 4.33
CA VAL A 174 12.95 16.70 3.38
C VAL A 174 14.30 16.86 4.07
N ARG A 175 14.50 17.94 4.85
CA ARG A 175 15.70 18.15 5.65
C ARG A 175 15.92 17.04 6.66
N ASP A 176 14.91 16.69 7.43
CA ASP A 176 14.99 15.66 8.47
C ASP A 176 15.35 14.28 7.89
N VAL A 177 14.82 13.96 6.68
CA VAL A 177 15.21 12.75 5.95
C VAL A 177 16.65 12.85 5.40
N ALA A 178 17.07 14.01 4.92
CA ALA A 178 18.45 14.20 4.47
C ALA A 178 19.46 14.01 5.62
N GLU A 179 19.15 14.53 6.81
CA GLU A 179 19.98 14.45 8.01
C GLU A 179 20.00 13.04 8.62
N SER A 180 18.82 12.39 8.70
CA SER A 180 18.67 11.07 9.36
C SER A 180 18.99 9.89 8.43
N GLY A 181 18.94 10.08 7.12
CA GLY A 181 19.07 9.02 6.13
C GLY A 181 17.93 8.00 6.12
N ARG A 182 16.78 8.34 6.71
CA ARG A 182 15.62 7.45 6.83
C ARG A 182 14.30 8.24 6.90
N LEU A 183 13.19 7.54 6.61
CA LEU A 183 11.86 8.08 6.87
C LEU A 183 11.60 8.22 8.38
N PRO A 184 10.75 9.19 8.80
CA PRO A 184 10.38 9.35 10.21
C PRO A 184 9.41 8.26 10.70
N VAL A 185 8.83 7.48 9.80
CA VAL A 185 7.89 6.38 10.06
C VAL A 185 8.33 5.12 9.36
N VAL A 186 7.84 3.95 9.81
CA VAL A 186 8.12 2.66 9.17
C VAL A 186 7.50 2.59 7.77
N ASN A 187 8.16 1.87 6.86
CA ASN A 187 7.71 1.67 5.49
C ASN A 187 7.74 0.18 5.12
N PHE A 188 6.58 -0.44 4.99
CA PHE A 188 6.45 -1.85 4.64
C PHE A 188 6.31 -2.04 3.14
N ALA A 189 6.75 -3.19 2.64
CA ALA A 189 6.48 -3.59 1.28
C ALA A 189 5.08 -4.19 1.15
N ALA A 190 4.34 -3.73 0.16
CA ALA A 190 3.03 -4.26 -0.21
C ALA A 190 2.92 -4.38 -1.73
N GLY A 191 2.10 -5.33 -2.18
CA GLY A 191 1.77 -5.50 -3.58
C GLY A 191 2.60 -6.57 -4.30
N GLY A 192 2.03 -7.76 -4.45
CA GLY A 192 2.57 -8.83 -5.27
C GLY A 192 3.50 -9.82 -4.56
N VAL A 193 3.74 -9.69 -3.26
CA VAL A 193 4.51 -10.69 -2.50
C VAL A 193 3.74 -12.01 -2.46
N ALA A 194 4.35 -13.10 -2.96
CA ALA A 194 3.72 -14.42 -3.05
C ALA A 194 4.60 -15.56 -2.52
N THR A 195 5.89 -15.32 -2.34
CA THR A 195 6.86 -16.33 -1.92
C THR A 195 7.73 -15.84 -0.75
N PRO A 196 8.36 -16.76 0.01
CA PRO A 196 9.37 -16.40 1.00
C PRO A 196 10.53 -15.57 0.41
N ALA A 197 10.94 -15.90 -0.82
CA ALA A 197 12.00 -15.18 -1.52
C ALA A 197 11.61 -13.74 -1.85
N ASP A 198 10.34 -13.48 -2.28
CA ASP A 198 9.84 -12.13 -2.50
C ASP A 198 9.87 -11.32 -1.19
N ALA A 199 9.41 -11.91 -0.09
CA ALA A 199 9.41 -11.25 1.20
C ALA A 199 10.84 -10.90 1.66
N ALA A 200 11.79 -11.84 1.56
CA ALA A 200 13.19 -11.60 1.88
C ALA A 200 13.83 -10.54 0.98
N LEU A 201 13.50 -10.54 -0.32
CA LEU A 201 13.95 -9.50 -1.26
C LEU A 201 13.54 -8.10 -0.79
N MET A 202 12.29 -7.93 -0.39
CA MET A 202 11.81 -6.63 0.09
C MET A 202 12.52 -6.19 1.37
N MET A 203 12.75 -7.13 2.31
CA MET A 203 13.53 -6.85 3.52
C MET A 203 14.97 -6.45 3.21
N GLN A 204 15.65 -7.15 2.30
CA GLN A 204 17.01 -6.82 1.86
C GLN A 204 17.09 -5.49 1.09
N LEU A 205 16.00 -5.05 0.45
CA LEU A 205 15.89 -3.72 -0.13
C LEU A 205 15.72 -2.61 0.92
N GLY A 206 15.62 -2.97 2.21
CA GLY A 206 15.56 -2.04 3.33
C GLY A 206 14.15 -1.62 3.71
N MET A 207 13.17 -2.46 3.44
CA MET A 207 11.82 -2.30 3.98
C MET A 207 11.77 -2.79 5.44
N ASP A 208 10.86 -2.21 6.22
CA ASP A 208 10.71 -2.53 7.65
C ASP A 208 9.82 -3.75 7.92
N GLY A 209 9.15 -4.25 6.89
CA GLY A 209 8.27 -5.40 6.92
C GLY A 209 7.55 -5.62 5.60
N VAL A 210 6.61 -6.57 5.57
CA VAL A 210 5.81 -6.89 4.38
C VAL A 210 4.33 -7.01 4.71
N PHE A 211 3.48 -6.54 3.80
CA PHE A 211 2.06 -6.88 3.73
C PHE A 211 1.86 -8.01 2.73
N VAL A 212 1.18 -9.07 3.14
CA VAL A 212 0.89 -10.22 2.27
C VAL A 212 -0.54 -10.69 2.51
N GLY A 213 -1.32 -10.85 1.45
CA GLY A 213 -2.69 -11.34 1.52
C GLY A 213 -2.94 -12.46 0.52
N SER A 214 -3.25 -12.11 -0.72
CA SER A 214 -3.52 -13.08 -1.79
C SER A 214 -2.41 -14.11 -1.98
N GLY A 215 -1.14 -13.70 -1.82
CA GLY A 215 0.01 -14.60 -1.93
C GLY A 215 0.01 -15.76 -0.94
N ILE A 216 -0.65 -15.59 0.22
CA ILE A 216 -0.85 -16.64 1.23
C ILE A 216 -2.16 -17.40 0.95
N PHE A 217 -3.29 -16.69 0.99
CA PHE A 217 -4.62 -17.30 1.02
C PHE A 217 -5.15 -17.79 -0.33
N LYS A 218 -4.45 -17.50 -1.44
CA LYS A 218 -4.65 -18.11 -2.76
C LYS A 218 -3.61 -19.19 -3.09
N SER A 219 -2.74 -19.55 -2.15
CA SER A 219 -1.81 -20.69 -2.30
C SER A 219 -2.51 -22.01 -1.99
N SER A 220 -1.85 -23.11 -2.34
CA SER A 220 -2.37 -24.45 -2.07
C SER A 220 -2.35 -24.85 -0.58
N ASP A 221 -1.46 -24.25 0.22
CA ASP A 221 -1.35 -24.43 1.66
C ASP A 221 -1.06 -23.08 2.35
N PRO A 222 -2.13 -22.36 2.76
CA PRO A 222 -1.97 -21.05 3.39
C PRO A 222 -1.19 -21.07 4.71
N GLU A 223 -1.34 -22.11 5.54
CA GLU A 223 -0.64 -22.20 6.82
C GLU A 223 0.87 -22.36 6.64
N ALA A 224 1.28 -23.32 5.80
CA ALA A 224 2.69 -23.51 5.50
C ALA A 224 3.30 -22.27 4.84
N ARG A 225 2.56 -21.63 3.91
CA ARG A 225 2.98 -20.42 3.23
C ARG A 225 3.15 -19.24 4.19
N ALA A 226 2.21 -19.05 5.10
CA ALA A 226 2.26 -17.99 6.11
C ALA A 226 3.48 -18.14 7.02
N ARG A 227 3.70 -19.34 7.58
CA ARG A 227 4.86 -19.63 8.41
C ARG A 227 6.19 -19.43 7.67
N ALA A 228 6.25 -19.88 6.42
CA ALA A 228 7.46 -19.73 5.60
C ALA A 228 7.79 -18.26 5.30
N ILE A 229 6.78 -17.43 5.01
CA ILE A 229 6.96 -15.99 4.77
C ILE A 229 7.40 -15.30 6.06
N VAL A 230 6.80 -15.59 7.22
CA VAL A 230 7.23 -15.01 8.52
C VAL A 230 8.67 -15.35 8.82
N ARG A 231 9.08 -16.62 8.65
CA ARG A 231 10.47 -17.04 8.85
C ARG A 231 11.43 -16.36 7.87
N ALA A 232 11.02 -16.19 6.61
CA ALA A 232 11.82 -15.48 5.61
C ALA A 232 12.00 -13.99 5.94
N VAL A 233 10.98 -13.33 6.48
CA VAL A 233 11.07 -11.94 6.96
C VAL A 233 12.00 -11.85 8.18
N THR A 234 11.89 -12.77 9.12
CA THR A 234 12.72 -12.80 10.34
C THR A 234 14.20 -13.07 10.03
N HIS A 235 14.48 -13.95 9.07
CA HIS A 235 15.82 -14.42 8.73
C HIS A 235 16.22 -14.03 7.29
N TYR A 236 15.80 -12.87 6.82
CA TYR A 236 15.92 -12.44 5.43
C TYR A 236 17.36 -12.38 4.88
N ASN A 237 18.36 -12.32 5.75
CA ASN A 237 19.79 -12.32 5.39
C ASN A 237 20.47 -13.70 5.50
N ASP A 238 19.72 -14.77 5.87
CA ASP A 238 20.30 -16.12 5.98
C ASP A 238 19.84 -16.98 4.77
N PRO A 239 20.71 -17.19 3.77
CA PRO A 239 20.37 -17.99 2.58
C PRO A 239 20.02 -19.44 2.89
N ARG A 240 20.53 -20.01 4.01
CA ARG A 240 20.23 -21.41 4.40
C ARG A 240 18.80 -21.52 4.91
N VAL A 241 18.38 -20.58 5.77
CA VAL A 241 16.99 -20.48 6.21
C VAL A 241 16.06 -20.19 5.03
N LEU A 242 16.44 -19.28 4.13
CA LEU A 242 15.64 -18.98 2.94
C LEU A 242 15.47 -20.20 2.03
N MET A 243 16.52 -21.01 1.85
CA MET A 243 16.42 -22.26 1.10
C MET A 243 15.46 -23.23 1.79
N GLU A 244 15.61 -23.43 3.11
CA GLU A 244 14.75 -24.33 3.91
C GLU A 244 13.28 -23.94 3.77
N VAL A 245 12.93 -22.67 4.05
CA VAL A 245 11.53 -22.20 4.04
C VAL A 245 10.93 -22.09 2.64
N SER A 246 11.74 -22.12 1.60
CA SER A 246 11.27 -22.13 0.21
C SER A 246 11.04 -23.54 -0.35
N THR A 247 11.44 -24.58 0.41
CA THR A 247 11.35 -25.97 -0.04
C THR A 247 9.98 -26.58 0.26
N GLY A 248 9.39 -27.27 -0.71
CA GLY A 248 8.19 -28.09 -0.51
C GLY A 248 6.87 -27.33 -0.32
N LEU A 249 6.82 -26.02 -0.61
CA LEU A 249 5.62 -25.19 -0.43
C LEU A 249 4.53 -25.37 -1.49
N GLY A 250 4.77 -26.22 -2.51
CA GLY A 250 3.87 -26.32 -3.65
C GLY A 250 3.83 -25.03 -4.50
N PRO A 251 2.94 -24.97 -5.51
CA PRO A 251 2.80 -23.82 -6.37
C PRO A 251 2.47 -22.54 -5.57
N ALA A 252 3.14 -21.46 -5.92
CA ALA A 252 2.72 -20.14 -5.45
C ALA A 252 1.37 -19.76 -6.08
N MET A 253 0.74 -18.71 -5.57
CA MET A 253 -0.41 -18.09 -6.20
C MET A 253 -0.16 -17.88 -7.70
N VAL A 254 -1.11 -18.27 -8.56
CA VAL A 254 -1.06 -17.98 -10.00
C VAL A 254 -1.13 -16.48 -10.20
N GLY A 255 -0.14 -15.90 -10.87
CA GLY A 255 -0.09 -14.47 -11.17
C GLY A 255 -1.27 -14.03 -12.06
N ILE A 256 -1.80 -12.84 -11.81
CA ILE A 256 -2.94 -12.29 -12.57
C ILE A 256 -2.47 -11.51 -13.81
N SER A 257 -1.18 -11.48 -14.10
CA SER A 257 -0.61 -10.80 -15.28
C SER A 257 -1.18 -11.26 -16.63
N ASP A 258 -1.85 -12.43 -16.69
CA ASP A 258 -2.36 -13.03 -17.93
C ASP A 258 -3.89 -13.05 -18.02
N ILE A 259 -4.61 -12.30 -17.19
CA ILE A 259 -6.06 -12.19 -17.31
C ILE A 259 -6.38 -11.42 -18.59
N LYS A 260 -6.95 -12.13 -19.58
CA LYS A 260 -7.51 -11.52 -20.79
C LYS A 260 -8.73 -10.69 -20.39
N GLY A 261 -8.62 -9.40 -20.47
CA GLY A 261 -9.60 -8.40 -20.07
C GLY A 261 -8.89 -7.14 -19.62
N ASP A 262 -9.60 -6.12 -19.27
CA ASP A 262 -9.05 -4.88 -18.71
C ASP A 262 -9.06 -5.03 -17.16
N PRO A 263 -8.02 -5.65 -16.55
CA PRO A 263 -7.99 -5.84 -15.10
C PRO A 263 -7.95 -4.47 -14.43
N VAL A 264 -8.64 -4.33 -13.30
CA VAL A 264 -8.57 -3.11 -12.51
C VAL A 264 -7.11 -2.82 -12.15
N ASN A 265 -6.60 -1.73 -12.69
CA ASN A 265 -5.28 -1.23 -12.38
C ASN A 265 -5.40 -0.28 -11.17
N PHE A 266 -4.83 -0.63 -10.03
CA PHE A 266 -4.87 0.23 -8.84
C PHE A 266 -4.09 1.53 -9.04
N ARG A 267 -3.21 1.59 -10.03
CA ARG A 267 -2.54 2.82 -10.45
C ARG A 267 -3.53 3.90 -10.87
N ASP A 268 -4.66 3.52 -11.45
CA ASP A 268 -5.69 4.46 -11.91
C ASP A 268 -6.60 4.96 -10.76
N ARG A 269 -6.41 4.46 -9.54
CA ARG A 269 -7.15 4.84 -8.32
C ARG A 269 -6.35 5.77 -7.40
N GLU A 270 -5.46 6.56 -7.95
CA GLU A 270 -4.63 7.47 -7.17
C GLU A 270 -5.34 8.79 -6.92
N GLY A 271 -5.70 9.05 -5.67
CA GLY A 271 -6.19 10.35 -5.24
C GLY A 271 -5.04 11.28 -4.84
N GLY A 272 -5.25 12.59 -4.99
CA GLY A 272 -4.37 13.63 -4.42
C GLY A 272 -3.09 13.96 -5.18
N GLU A 273 -2.84 13.39 -6.34
CA GLU A 273 -1.69 13.75 -7.18
C GLU A 273 -1.99 14.79 -8.26
N TYR A 274 -3.25 15.13 -8.46
CA TYR A 274 -3.60 16.18 -9.38
C TYR A 274 -3.19 17.53 -8.81
N VAL A 275 -2.05 17.99 -9.26
CA VAL A 275 -1.63 19.36 -9.08
C VAL A 275 -2.60 20.22 -9.86
N TYR A 276 -3.04 21.29 -9.22
CA TYR A 276 -3.79 22.36 -9.82
C TYR A 276 -2.95 23.08 -10.89
N GLU A 277 -2.73 22.44 -12.04
CA GLU A 277 -2.11 23.06 -13.22
C GLU A 277 -3.13 23.75 -14.14
N GLY A 278 -4.36 23.93 -13.67
CA GLY A 278 -5.42 24.56 -14.48
C GLY A 278 -5.86 23.74 -15.69
N LYS A 279 -5.39 22.49 -15.82
CA LYS A 279 -5.80 21.60 -16.91
C LYS A 279 -6.72 20.52 -16.37
N VAL A 280 -7.97 20.55 -16.78
CA VAL A 280 -8.93 19.46 -16.57
C VAL A 280 -8.36 18.21 -17.25
N PRO A 281 -8.23 17.07 -16.53
CA PRO A 281 -7.77 15.84 -17.16
C PRO A 281 -8.72 15.46 -18.31
N PRO A 282 -8.22 14.88 -19.40
CA PRO A 282 -9.06 14.46 -20.51
C PRO A 282 -10.08 13.43 -20.04
N LYS A 283 -11.37 13.68 -20.30
CA LYS A 283 -12.42 12.71 -20.02
C LYS A 283 -12.18 11.46 -20.86
N ARG A 284 -11.99 10.32 -20.22
CA ARG A 284 -12.04 9.04 -20.92
C ARG A 284 -13.48 8.69 -21.26
N ASN A 285 -13.76 8.40 -22.51
CA ASN A 285 -15.06 7.86 -22.91
C ASN A 285 -15.15 6.36 -22.50
N VAL A 286 -16.37 5.82 -22.54
CA VAL A 286 -16.70 4.45 -22.11
C VAL A 286 -15.91 3.36 -22.87
N HIS A 287 -15.14 3.73 -23.90
CA HIS A 287 -14.34 2.83 -24.75
C HIS A 287 -12.82 3.06 -24.63
N GLY A 288 -12.35 3.81 -23.63
CA GLY A 288 -10.91 3.92 -23.34
C GLY A 288 -10.10 4.84 -24.26
N HIS A 289 -10.72 5.58 -25.16
CA HIS A 289 -10.03 6.53 -26.02
C HIS A 289 -9.97 7.93 -25.38
N THR A 290 -8.81 8.58 -25.47
CA THR A 290 -8.60 9.96 -25.03
C THR A 290 -9.16 10.92 -26.06
N GLU A 291 -10.20 11.70 -25.73
CA GLU A 291 -10.60 12.85 -26.54
C GLU A 291 -9.73 14.05 -26.18
N THR A 292 -8.93 14.50 -27.14
CA THR A 292 -8.21 15.77 -27.05
C THR A 292 -9.18 16.89 -27.38
N GLN A 293 -9.78 17.54 -26.37
CA GLN A 293 -10.51 18.77 -26.58
C GLN A 293 -9.51 19.93 -26.78
N VAL A 294 -9.42 20.41 -28.00
CA VAL A 294 -8.75 21.65 -28.31
C VAL A 294 -9.73 22.79 -27.94
N TYR A 295 -9.51 23.44 -26.80
CA TYR A 295 -10.19 24.70 -26.51
C TYR A 295 -9.55 25.78 -27.38
N GLY A 296 -10.25 26.14 -28.45
CA GLY A 296 -9.92 27.32 -29.22
C GLY A 296 -10.13 28.58 -28.36
N SER A 297 -9.07 29.36 -28.24
CA SER A 297 -9.10 30.70 -27.67
C SER A 297 -9.94 31.61 -28.55
N SER A 298 -11.16 31.98 -28.14
CA SER A 298 -11.88 33.12 -28.67
C SER A 298 -12.22 34.07 -27.52
N TRP A 299 -11.24 34.86 -27.14
CA TRP A 299 -11.48 36.17 -26.53
C TRP A 299 -10.86 37.21 -27.47
N ALA A 300 -11.63 37.67 -28.44
CA ALA A 300 -11.43 38.92 -29.13
C ALA A 300 -12.82 39.47 -29.45
N ASN A 301 -13.21 40.45 -28.70
CA ASN A 301 -13.94 41.70 -28.84
C ASN A 301 -14.82 41.97 -27.61
#